data_f6d8a5f0c9b233a1a3f102275bf97a02
#
_entry.id   f6d8a5f0c9b233a1a3f102275bf97a02
#
_cell.length_a   1.000
_cell.length_b   1.000
_cell.length_c   1.000
_cell.angle_alpha   90.00
_cell.angle_beta   90.00
_cell.angle_gamma   90.00
#
_symmetry.space_group_name_H-M   'P 1'
#
loop_
_entity.id
_entity.type
_entity.pdbx_description
1 polymer ?
#
loop_
_entity_poly.entity_id
_entity_poly.type
_entity_poly.pdbx_seq_one_letter_code
_entity_poly.pdbx_strand_id
1 'polypeptide(L)'
;MTFAAWLAATVLALAAASCTTVEPGPNFVVPDEQFDADFFFCRVEPELLIVKRCGPGEGSDNNNCHFNSAAVSGMALAPHPTVDCADGHPTNRAQIGAGSAAQGNLQAASLVMSRDYTTAPIYLRPTGQNHPRTIFPKEDPVVDVIRLWAQK
;
A
#
# COMPACT_ATOMS: atom_id res chain seq x y z
N MET A 1 -7.50 -54.69 -26.43
CA MET A 1 -7.97 -53.34 -26.01
C MET A 1 -7.42 -52.92 -24.62
N THR A 2 -6.11 -53.01 -24.38
CA THR A 2 -5.54 -52.77 -23.04
C THR A 2 -4.30 -51.87 -22.99
N PHE A 3 -3.81 -51.37 -24.12
CA PHE A 3 -2.62 -50.49 -24.18
C PHE A 3 -2.94 -49.01 -24.08
N ALA A 4 -4.16 -48.57 -24.38
CA ALA A 4 -4.54 -47.15 -24.34
C ALA A 4 -4.82 -46.60 -22.92
N ALA A 5 -5.13 -47.47 -21.96
CA ALA A 5 -5.43 -47.07 -20.57
C ALA A 5 -4.20 -46.69 -19.73
N TRP A 6 -3.02 -47.21 -20.07
CA TRP A 6 -1.80 -46.95 -19.33
C TRP A 6 -1.11 -45.61 -19.64
N LEU A 7 -1.31 -45.10 -20.84
CA LEU A 7 -0.74 -43.82 -21.27
C LEU A 7 -1.49 -42.60 -20.66
N ALA A 8 -2.77 -42.75 -20.36
CA ALA A 8 -3.55 -41.67 -19.76
C ALA A 8 -3.24 -41.45 -18.29
N ALA A 9 -2.82 -42.49 -17.56
CA ALA A 9 -2.49 -42.38 -16.11
C ALA A 9 -1.13 -41.73 -15.86
N THR A 10 -0.18 -41.85 -16.80
CA THR A 10 1.16 -41.27 -16.65
C THR A 10 1.20 -39.77 -16.95
N VAL A 11 0.30 -39.24 -17.80
CA VAL A 11 0.25 -37.79 -18.09
C VAL A 11 -0.38 -36.99 -16.94
N LEU A 12 -1.32 -37.59 -16.18
CA LEU A 12 -1.94 -36.89 -15.04
C LEU A 12 -1.00 -36.74 -13.82
N ALA A 13 -0.01 -37.63 -13.68
CA ALA A 13 0.92 -37.60 -12.55
C ALA A 13 2.02 -36.51 -12.66
N LEU A 14 2.31 -36.02 -13.87
CA LEU A 14 3.32 -34.97 -14.08
C LEU A 14 2.78 -33.53 -13.89
N ALA A 15 1.47 -33.34 -13.89
CA ALA A 15 0.87 -32.01 -13.72
C ALA A 15 0.78 -31.52 -12.25
N ALA A 16 1.06 -32.39 -11.26
CA ALA A 16 0.96 -32.06 -9.84
C ALA A 16 2.28 -31.57 -9.20
N ALA A 17 3.37 -31.48 -9.96
CA ALA A 17 4.70 -31.20 -9.39
C ALA A 17 5.20 -29.75 -9.58
N SER A 18 4.35 -28.80 -9.99
CA SER A 18 4.82 -27.45 -10.37
C SER A 18 4.51 -26.31 -9.40
N CYS A 19 4.14 -26.62 -8.15
CA CYS A 19 4.14 -25.61 -7.09
C CYS A 19 5.15 -26.00 -6.03
N THR A 20 6.45 -25.81 -6.31
CA THR A 20 7.46 -25.76 -5.25
C THR A 20 7.25 -24.43 -4.51
N THR A 21 6.56 -24.45 -3.37
CA THR A 21 6.69 -23.38 -2.39
C THR A 21 8.16 -23.35 -1.96
N VAL A 22 8.87 -22.30 -2.35
CA VAL A 22 10.19 -22.02 -1.81
C VAL A 22 9.96 -21.64 -0.36
N GLU A 23 10.24 -22.56 0.57
CA GLU A 23 10.27 -22.21 1.98
C GLU A 23 11.42 -21.22 2.20
N PRO A 24 11.18 -20.03 2.75
CA PRO A 24 12.26 -19.15 3.15
C PRO A 24 13.11 -19.89 4.18
N GLY A 25 14.44 -19.85 4.01
CA GLY A 25 15.36 -20.52 4.93
C GLY A 25 15.16 -20.05 6.39
N PRO A 26 15.66 -20.81 7.39
CA PRO A 26 15.42 -20.53 8.81
C PRO A 26 15.94 -19.16 9.30
N ASN A 27 16.73 -18.47 8.48
CA ASN A 27 17.26 -17.13 8.76
C ASN A 27 16.58 -16.03 7.94
N PHE A 28 15.48 -16.35 7.23
CA PHE A 28 14.73 -15.33 6.53
C PHE A 28 13.90 -14.53 7.55
N VAL A 29 14.47 -13.42 7.97
CA VAL A 29 13.75 -12.40 8.73
C VAL A 29 13.15 -11.44 7.72
N VAL A 30 11.83 -11.41 7.61
CA VAL A 30 11.14 -10.29 6.97
C VAL A 30 11.42 -9.08 7.85
N PRO A 31 12.13 -8.05 7.38
CA PRO A 31 12.24 -6.83 8.16
C PRO A 31 10.82 -6.32 8.38
N ASP A 32 10.36 -6.29 9.62
CA ASP A 32 9.10 -5.65 9.99
C ASP A 32 9.38 -4.14 9.96
N GLU A 33 9.40 -3.57 8.76
CA GLU A 33 9.55 -2.13 8.57
C GLU A 33 8.25 -1.46 9.06
N GLN A 34 8.15 -1.30 10.36
CA GLN A 34 7.08 -0.53 10.96
C GLN A 34 7.41 0.95 10.83
N PHE A 35 6.59 1.65 10.08
CA PHE A 35 6.62 3.10 9.98
C PHE A 35 5.75 3.69 11.10
N ASP A 36 6.14 4.89 11.58
CA ASP A 36 5.45 5.59 12.66
C ASP A 36 3.97 5.85 12.29
N ALA A 37 3.07 5.20 13.01
CA ALA A 37 1.65 5.27 12.78
C ALA A 37 1.07 6.64 13.17
N ASP A 38 1.52 7.25 14.26
CA ASP A 38 1.05 8.56 14.70
C ASP A 38 1.44 9.62 13.67
N PHE A 39 2.66 9.55 13.14
CA PHE A 39 3.09 10.43 12.05
C PHE A 39 2.27 10.21 10.77
N PHE A 40 1.94 8.96 10.44
CA PHE A 40 1.08 8.67 9.31
C PHE A 40 -0.28 9.36 9.46
N PHE A 41 -0.99 9.12 10.55
CA PHE A 41 -2.34 9.67 10.75
C PHE A 41 -2.37 11.19 10.85
N CYS A 42 -1.34 11.78 11.45
CA CYS A 42 -1.31 13.21 11.72
C CYS A 42 -0.67 14.05 10.60
N ARG A 43 0.10 13.43 9.70
CA ARG A 43 0.82 14.16 8.65
C ARG A 43 0.65 13.53 7.27
N VAL A 44 0.99 12.24 7.11
CA VAL A 44 1.00 11.61 5.79
C VAL A 44 -0.40 11.51 5.20
N GLU A 45 -1.34 10.98 5.94
CA GLU A 45 -2.71 10.80 5.46
C GLU A 45 -3.38 12.13 5.12
N PRO A 46 -3.42 13.14 6.00
CA PRO A 46 -4.07 14.41 5.67
C PRO A 46 -3.33 15.17 4.56
N GLU A 47 -2.02 15.26 4.59
CA GLU A 47 -1.28 16.11 3.66
C GLU A 47 -1.08 15.46 2.29
N LEU A 48 -0.76 14.16 2.25
CA LEU A 48 -0.52 13.44 1.00
C LEU A 48 -1.80 12.81 0.44
N LEU A 49 -2.52 12.01 1.24
CA LEU A 49 -3.61 11.22 0.68
C LEU A 49 -4.88 12.05 0.46
N ILE A 50 -5.15 13.03 1.32
CA ILE A 50 -6.36 13.86 1.25
C ILE A 50 -6.10 15.16 0.50
N VAL A 51 -5.17 16.01 0.95
CA VAL A 51 -4.92 17.34 0.33
C VAL A 51 -4.40 17.20 -1.10
N LYS A 52 -3.48 16.27 -1.38
CA LYS A 52 -3.02 15.98 -2.74
C LYS A 52 -4.00 15.10 -3.52
N ARG A 53 -5.14 14.75 -2.93
CA ARG A 53 -6.23 14.01 -3.54
C ARG A 53 -5.83 12.62 -4.10
N CYS A 54 -4.83 11.99 -3.50
CA CYS A 54 -4.47 10.63 -3.87
C CYS A 54 -5.61 9.64 -3.58
N GLY A 55 -6.29 9.77 -2.44
CA GLY A 55 -7.46 8.98 -2.11
C GLY A 55 -8.67 9.30 -2.99
N PRO A 56 -9.28 10.49 -2.86
CA PRO A 56 -10.54 10.83 -3.52
C PRO A 56 -10.39 11.12 -5.02
N GLY A 57 -9.23 11.53 -5.49
CA GLY A 57 -9.07 11.96 -6.88
C GLY A 57 -9.62 13.37 -7.15
N GLU A 58 -9.66 13.76 -8.44
CA GLU A 58 -10.24 15.03 -8.89
C GLU A 58 -11.72 14.84 -9.27
N GLY A 59 -12.53 15.85 -8.96
CA GLY A 59 -13.95 15.88 -9.26
C GLY A 59 -14.84 15.64 -8.04
N SER A 60 -16.15 15.62 -8.28
CA SER A 60 -17.19 15.43 -7.25
C SER A 60 -17.33 13.97 -6.79
N ASP A 61 -16.86 13.03 -7.61
CA ASP A 61 -16.99 11.61 -7.34
C ASP A 61 -15.77 11.14 -6.57
N ASN A 62 -15.88 11.04 -5.26
CA ASN A 62 -14.80 10.60 -4.34
C ASN A 62 -14.26 9.19 -4.61
N ASN A 63 -14.45 8.63 -5.80
CA ASN A 63 -14.14 7.25 -6.15
C ASN A 63 -13.17 7.11 -7.34
N ASN A 64 -12.51 8.18 -7.77
CA ASN A 64 -11.77 8.15 -9.03
C ASN A 64 -10.28 7.80 -8.91
N CYS A 65 -9.74 7.65 -7.69
CA CYS A 65 -8.36 7.27 -7.44
C CYS A 65 -8.28 6.14 -6.41
N HIS A 66 -7.43 6.25 -5.42
CA HIS A 66 -7.15 5.15 -4.48
C HIS A 66 -8.32 4.74 -3.58
N PHE A 67 -9.39 5.54 -3.48
CA PHE A 67 -10.66 5.12 -2.84
C PHE A 67 -11.49 4.17 -3.72
N ASN A 68 -11.12 3.99 -4.97
CA ASN A 68 -11.74 3.00 -5.84
C ASN A 68 -10.82 1.77 -5.97
N SER A 69 -11.04 0.78 -5.13
CA SER A 69 -10.23 -0.45 -5.12
C SER A 69 -10.25 -1.24 -6.44
N ALA A 70 -11.29 -1.07 -7.26
CA ALA A 70 -11.39 -1.69 -8.58
C ALA A 70 -10.53 -0.98 -9.65
N ALA A 71 -10.17 0.29 -9.43
CA ALA A 71 -9.40 1.09 -10.38
C ALA A 71 -7.89 1.09 -10.09
N VAL A 72 -7.45 0.59 -8.93
CA VAL A 72 -6.06 0.63 -8.52
C VAL A 72 -5.47 -0.76 -8.32
N SER A 73 -4.24 -0.94 -8.78
CA SER A 73 -3.40 -2.07 -8.43
C SER A 73 -2.42 -1.64 -7.34
N GLY A 74 -2.52 -2.18 -6.16
CA GLY A 74 -1.61 -1.88 -5.05
C GLY A 74 -2.27 -1.13 -3.90
N MET A 75 -1.96 0.15 -3.70
CA MET A 75 -2.43 0.92 -2.54
C MET A 75 -3.93 1.24 -2.65
N ALA A 76 -4.79 0.30 -2.26
CA ALA A 76 -6.23 0.54 -2.13
C ALA A 76 -6.51 1.19 -0.76
N LEU A 77 -7.21 2.31 -0.77
CA LEU A 77 -7.57 3.10 0.42
C LEU A 77 -9.07 3.06 0.64
N ALA A 78 -9.49 3.30 1.87
CA ALA A 78 -10.89 3.43 2.25
C ALA A 78 -11.19 4.85 2.78
N PRO A 79 -12.30 5.48 2.39
CA PRO A 79 -12.69 6.77 2.95
C PRO A 79 -13.09 6.61 4.41
N HIS A 80 -12.67 7.56 5.25
CA HIS A 80 -13.09 7.65 6.65
C HIS A 80 -12.99 9.12 7.11
N PRO A 81 -13.60 9.49 8.25
CA PRO A 81 -13.41 10.79 8.86
C PRO A 81 -11.94 11.05 9.20
N THR A 82 -11.46 12.27 9.01
CA THR A 82 -10.09 12.65 9.38
C THR A 82 -9.82 12.30 10.84
N VAL A 83 -8.63 11.75 11.09
CA VAL A 83 -8.18 11.43 12.44
C VAL A 83 -7.87 12.73 13.18
N ASP A 84 -8.43 12.89 14.38
CA ASP A 84 -8.16 14.05 15.23
C ASP A 84 -6.78 13.93 15.86
N CYS A 85 -5.93 14.96 15.70
CA CYS A 85 -4.57 14.97 16.20
C CYS A 85 -4.29 16.21 17.05
N ALA A 86 -3.50 16.01 18.11
CA ALA A 86 -2.89 17.09 18.90
C ALA A 86 -1.42 16.74 19.18
N ASP A 87 -0.53 17.72 19.04
CA ASP A 87 0.91 17.56 19.27
C ASP A 87 1.56 16.40 18.48
N GLY A 88 1.02 16.12 17.28
CA GLY A 88 1.51 15.05 16.40
C GLY A 88 1.03 13.64 16.76
N HIS A 89 0.05 13.51 17.68
CA HIS A 89 -0.52 12.24 18.11
C HIS A 89 -2.04 12.20 17.92
N PRO A 90 -2.60 11.06 17.48
CA PRO A 90 -4.04 10.86 17.42
C PRO A 90 -4.68 10.98 18.81
N THR A 91 -5.71 11.82 18.92
CA THR A 91 -6.44 12.05 20.19
C THR A 91 -7.56 11.05 20.42
N ASN A 92 -8.07 10.44 19.33
CA ASN A 92 -9.16 9.46 19.39
C ASN A 92 -8.67 8.08 18.89
N ARG A 93 -8.23 7.25 19.80
CA ARG A 93 -7.72 5.89 19.50
C ARG A 93 -8.78 4.96 18.88
N ALA A 94 -10.07 5.23 19.04
CA ALA A 94 -11.12 4.42 18.42
C ALA A 94 -11.15 4.60 16.89
N GLN A 95 -10.74 5.75 16.37
CA GLN A 95 -10.67 6.01 14.92
C GLN A 95 -9.60 5.17 14.22
N ILE A 96 -8.54 4.79 14.92
CA ILE A 96 -7.35 4.09 14.39
C ILE A 96 -7.19 2.67 14.95
N GLY A 97 -8.23 2.12 15.58
CA GLY A 97 -8.22 0.77 16.12
C GLY A 97 -8.10 -0.32 15.05
N ALA A 98 -7.73 -1.52 15.49
CA ALA A 98 -7.62 -2.68 14.61
C ALA A 98 -8.91 -2.90 13.81
N GLY A 99 -8.80 -3.08 12.51
CA GLY A 99 -9.92 -3.25 11.58
C GLY A 99 -10.63 -1.96 11.17
N SER A 100 -10.19 -0.78 11.63
CA SER A 100 -10.69 0.50 11.12
C SER A 100 -10.18 0.79 9.69
N ALA A 101 -10.92 1.61 8.95
CA ALA A 101 -10.49 2.07 7.63
C ALA A 101 -9.16 2.83 7.69
N ALA A 102 -8.96 3.66 8.72
CA ALA A 102 -7.70 4.37 8.95
C ALA A 102 -6.51 3.40 9.11
N GLN A 103 -6.67 2.36 9.92
CA GLN A 103 -5.64 1.33 10.07
C GLN A 103 -5.37 0.58 8.76
N GLY A 104 -6.40 0.30 7.97
CA GLY A 104 -6.26 -0.27 6.63
C GLY A 104 -5.47 0.64 5.69
N ASN A 105 -5.70 1.96 5.75
CA ASN A 105 -4.95 2.94 4.96
C ASN A 105 -3.47 3.00 5.35
N LEU A 106 -3.15 2.97 6.67
CA LEU A 106 -1.77 2.87 7.14
C LEU A 106 -1.08 1.63 6.57
N GLN A 107 -1.73 0.47 6.65
CA GLN A 107 -1.17 -0.77 6.13
C GLN A 107 -0.93 -0.69 4.61
N ALA A 108 -1.93 -0.21 3.85
CA ALA A 108 -1.81 -0.06 2.40
C ALA A 108 -0.70 0.92 1.99
N ALA A 109 -0.55 2.04 2.70
CA ALA A 109 0.50 3.01 2.45
C ALA A 109 1.89 2.48 2.83
N SER A 110 2.00 1.73 3.93
CA SER A 110 3.25 1.11 4.38
C SER A 110 3.79 0.10 3.37
N LEU A 111 2.92 -0.65 2.67
CA LEU A 111 3.32 -1.61 1.64
C LEU A 111 4.01 -0.96 0.41
N VAL A 112 3.79 0.32 0.18
CA VAL A 112 4.35 1.09 -0.93
C VAL A 112 5.37 2.14 -0.47
N MET A 113 5.78 2.05 0.80
CA MET A 113 6.83 2.87 1.42
C MET A 113 8.14 2.09 1.53
N SER A 114 9.26 2.78 1.63
CA SER A 114 10.57 2.20 1.99
C SER A 114 11.41 3.22 2.76
N ARG A 115 12.42 2.75 3.49
CA ARG A 115 13.36 3.62 4.23
C ARG A 115 14.16 4.54 3.31
N ASP A 116 14.46 4.08 2.11
CA ASP A 116 14.89 4.98 1.02
C ASP A 116 13.65 5.48 0.27
N TYR A 117 13.10 6.60 0.72
CA TYR A 117 11.90 7.18 0.12
C TYR A 117 12.05 7.46 -1.38
N THR A 118 13.29 7.68 -1.88
CA THR A 118 13.54 7.98 -3.29
C THR A 118 13.24 6.80 -4.21
N THR A 119 13.19 5.60 -3.67
CA THR A 119 12.83 4.36 -4.38
C THR A 119 11.40 3.90 -4.09
N ALA A 120 10.73 4.53 -3.10
CA ALA A 120 9.40 4.13 -2.66
C ALA A 120 8.32 4.45 -3.71
N PRO A 121 7.43 3.50 -4.05
CA PRO A 121 6.31 3.75 -4.97
C PRO A 121 5.40 4.91 -4.55
N ILE A 122 5.21 5.15 -3.24
CA ILE A 122 4.41 6.27 -2.71
C ILE A 122 5.00 7.64 -3.06
N TYR A 123 6.29 7.72 -3.36
CA TYR A 123 6.96 8.92 -3.87
C TYR A 123 7.06 8.91 -5.40
N LEU A 124 7.59 7.83 -5.98
CA LEU A 124 7.91 7.75 -7.40
C LEU A 124 6.67 7.90 -8.28
N ARG A 125 5.59 7.22 -7.93
CA ARG A 125 4.38 7.22 -8.77
C ARG A 125 3.70 8.58 -8.82
N PRO A 126 3.38 9.25 -7.71
CA PRO A 126 2.76 10.58 -7.74
C PRO A 126 3.63 11.65 -8.39
N THR A 127 4.96 11.49 -8.40
CA THR A 127 5.88 12.40 -9.10
C THR A 127 6.04 12.09 -10.59
N GLY A 128 5.28 11.13 -11.14
CA GLY A 128 5.14 10.89 -12.58
C GLY A 128 5.72 9.58 -13.11
N GLN A 129 6.24 8.68 -12.26
CA GLN A 129 6.73 7.38 -12.72
C GLN A 129 5.60 6.33 -12.75
N ASN A 130 5.18 5.94 -13.96
CA ASN A 130 4.15 4.91 -14.16
C ASN A 130 2.84 5.19 -13.38
N HIS A 131 2.44 6.44 -13.30
CA HIS A 131 1.18 6.89 -12.74
C HIS A 131 0.36 7.59 -13.84
N PRO A 132 -0.97 7.48 -13.88
CA PRO A 132 -1.81 8.09 -14.92
C PRO A 132 -1.60 9.59 -15.08
N ARG A 133 -1.18 10.27 -14.01
CA ARG A 133 -0.86 11.70 -14.00
C ARG A 133 0.18 12.03 -12.93
N THR A 134 0.90 13.12 -13.08
CA THR A 134 1.71 13.71 -12.01
C THR A 134 0.76 14.39 -11.01
N ILE A 135 0.86 14.02 -9.74
CA ILE A 135 0.04 14.59 -8.65
C ILE A 135 0.72 15.83 -8.08
N PHE A 136 2.04 15.76 -7.89
CA PHE A 136 2.86 16.86 -7.40
C PHE A 136 4.28 16.78 -7.97
N PRO A 137 4.98 17.92 -8.12
CA PRO A 137 6.38 17.94 -8.53
C PRO A 137 7.29 17.44 -7.40
N LYS A 138 8.54 17.12 -7.75
CA LYS A 138 9.52 16.59 -6.78
C LYS A 138 9.93 17.60 -5.70
N GLU A 139 9.70 18.88 -5.97
CA GLU A 139 10.01 20.02 -5.08
C GLU A 139 8.82 20.39 -4.17
N ASP A 140 7.71 19.66 -4.26
CA ASP A 140 6.53 19.91 -3.45
C ASP A 140 6.83 19.65 -1.96
N PRO A 141 6.38 20.52 -1.03
CA PRO A 141 6.59 20.33 0.41
C PRO A 141 6.11 18.99 0.97
N VAL A 142 5.14 18.34 0.32
CA VAL A 142 4.67 17.00 0.73
C VAL A 142 5.76 15.94 0.61
N VAL A 143 6.77 16.16 -0.22
CA VAL A 143 7.93 15.26 -0.33
C VAL A 143 8.71 15.19 0.97
N ASP A 144 8.80 16.30 1.72
CA ASP A 144 9.40 16.30 3.05
C ASP A 144 8.61 15.46 4.05
N VAL A 145 7.28 15.44 3.94
CA VAL A 145 6.42 14.58 4.77
C VAL A 145 6.71 13.11 4.49
N ILE A 146 6.82 12.71 3.22
CA ILE A 146 7.17 11.34 2.83
C ILE A 146 8.57 10.98 3.35
N ARG A 147 9.55 11.86 3.15
CA ARG A 147 10.93 11.67 3.61
C ARG A 147 11.02 11.51 5.13
N LEU A 148 10.33 12.35 5.88
CA LEU A 148 10.30 12.27 7.34
C LEU A 148 9.64 10.98 7.84
N TRP A 149 8.57 10.53 7.18
CA TRP A 149 7.93 9.27 7.52
C TRP A 149 8.82 8.06 7.24
N ALA A 150 9.60 8.09 6.17
CA ALA A 150 10.60 7.06 5.86
C ALA A 150 11.66 6.89 6.97
N GLN A 151 11.93 7.95 7.73
CA GLN A 151 12.95 7.99 8.78
C GLN A 151 12.42 7.59 10.17
N LYS A 152 11.12 7.48 10.30
CA LYS A 152 10.42 7.16 11.57
C LYS A 152 9.90 5.72 11.55
#